data_2caae32b80ba2ee66f68838d393d0b5c
#
_entry.id   2caae32b80ba2ee66f68838d393d0b5c
#
_cell.length_a   1.000
_cell.length_b   1.000
_cell.length_c   1.000
_cell.angle_alpha   90.00
_cell.angle_beta   90.00
_cell.angle_gamma   90.00
#
_symmetry.space_group_name_H-M   'P 1'
#
loop_
_entity.id
_entity.type
_entity.pdbx_description
1 polymer ?
#
loop_
_entity_poly.entity_id
_entity_poly.type
_entity_poly.pdbx_seq_one_letter_code
_entity_poly.pdbx_strand_id
1 'polypeptide(L)'
;WTGILESETKWKIENHGICGRCIPHTGSQIRFACEQLKDWQDKDAPVWMWIMLGTNDLLQEQQFTAKDTAQRMETFLKKLMAEPAVSSGKITLYLIAPARMEYGAWVDEERLYQESRQLGEEYKKVAERLGIGFTDAGKWDIPVVYDGVHFSEKGHHIFAQNIQEEITWLK
;
A
#
# COMPACT_ATOMS: atom_id res chain seq x y z
N TRP A 1 -11.19 -5.45 4.21
CA TRP A 1 -11.69 -4.22 3.56
C TRP A 1 -11.97 -4.41 2.06
N THR A 2 -11.17 -5.17 1.32
CA THR A 2 -11.36 -5.40 -0.13
C THR A 2 -12.74 -5.97 -0.46
N GLY A 3 -13.17 -7.02 0.25
CA GLY A 3 -14.51 -7.61 0.06
C GLY A 3 -15.66 -6.67 0.43
N ILE A 4 -15.45 -5.77 1.40
CA ILE A 4 -16.45 -4.74 1.75
C ILE A 4 -16.59 -3.76 0.58
N LEU A 5 -15.46 -3.23 0.07
CA LEU A 5 -15.47 -2.35 -1.09
C LEU A 5 -16.13 -2.98 -2.32
N GLU A 6 -15.81 -4.24 -2.61
CA GLU A 6 -16.40 -4.94 -3.76
C GLU A 6 -17.91 -5.10 -3.61
N SER A 7 -18.41 -5.33 -2.38
CA SER A 7 -19.85 -5.43 -2.12
C SER A 7 -20.59 -4.08 -2.17
N GLU A 8 -19.91 -2.99 -1.90
CA GLU A 8 -20.50 -1.64 -1.81
C GLU A 8 -20.28 -0.79 -3.09
N THR A 9 -19.45 -1.28 -4.01
CA THR A 9 -19.12 -0.57 -5.24
C THR A 9 -19.42 -1.45 -6.46
N LYS A 10 -19.20 -0.89 -7.66
CA LYS A 10 -19.24 -1.65 -8.93
C LYS A 10 -17.84 -2.14 -9.33
N TRP A 11 -16.84 -1.97 -8.48
CA TRP A 11 -15.47 -2.35 -8.80
C TRP A 11 -15.29 -3.85 -8.66
N LYS A 12 -14.56 -4.44 -9.59
CA LYS A 12 -14.00 -5.77 -9.43
C LYS A 12 -12.65 -5.63 -8.75
N ILE A 13 -12.50 -6.21 -7.57
CA ILE A 13 -11.30 -6.10 -6.76
C ILE A 13 -10.59 -7.46 -6.70
N GLU A 14 -9.36 -7.49 -7.18
CA GLU A 14 -8.47 -8.65 -7.04
C GLU A 14 -7.48 -8.39 -5.91
N ASN A 15 -7.59 -9.16 -4.83
CA ASN A 15 -6.71 -9.02 -3.67
C ASN A 15 -5.47 -9.90 -3.81
N HIS A 16 -4.32 -9.29 -4.04
CA HIS A 16 -3.01 -9.93 -4.11
C HIS A 16 -2.17 -9.76 -2.83
N GLY A 17 -2.79 -9.38 -1.72
CA GLY A 17 -2.14 -9.28 -0.41
C GLY A 17 -1.65 -10.64 0.08
N ILE A 18 -0.44 -10.68 0.63
CA ILE A 18 0.16 -11.87 1.27
C ILE A 18 0.66 -11.45 2.65
N CYS A 19 0.34 -12.26 3.68
CA CYS A 19 0.83 -12.03 5.03
C CYS A 19 2.36 -11.93 5.07
N GLY A 20 2.90 -10.98 5.84
CA GLY A 20 4.34 -10.79 5.99
C GLY A 20 5.06 -10.20 4.78
N ARG A 21 4.35 -9.82 3.72
CA ARG A 21 4.99 -9.28 2.51
C ARG A 21 5.60 -7.91 2.77
N CYS A 22 6.92 -7.82 2.56
CA CYS A 22 7.64 -6.54 2.44
C CYS A 22 7.55 -5.97 1.02
N ILE A 23 7.99 -4.74 0.86
CA ILE A 23 8.17 -4.12 -0.46
C ILE A 23 9.16 -4.96 -1.27
N PRO A 24 8.83 -5.36 -2.51
CA PRO A 24 9.76 -6.09 -3.37
C PRO A 24 11.07 -5.32 -3.56
N HIS A 25 12.19 -5.91 -3.18
CA HIS A 25 13.50 -5.27 -3.21
C HIS A 25 14.61 -6.16 -3.82
N THR A 26 14.40 -7.47 -3.89
CA THR A 26 15.31 -8.36 -4.61
C THR A 26 14.95 -8.44 -6.09
N GLY A 27 15.93 -8.76 -6.93
CA GLY A 27 15.69 -8.88 -8.37
C GLY A 27 14.60 -9.89 -8.74
N SER A 28 14.49 -11.00 -7.99
CA SER A 28 13.44 -12.00 -8.21
C SER A 28 12.05 -11.50 -7.80
N GLN A 29 11.93 -10.82 -6.65
CA GLN A 29 10.66 -10.26 -6.18
C GLN A 29 10.14 -9.18 -7.13
N ILE A 30 11.02 -8.27 -7.58
CA ILE A 30 10.66 -7.21 -8.53
C ILE A 30 10.22 -7.82 -9.85
N ARG A 31 10.98 -8.79 -10.38
CA ARG A 31 10.61 -9.49 -11.63
C ARG A 31 9.25 -10.14 -11.53
N PHE A 32 9.00 -10.87 -10.43
CA PHE A 32 7.69 -11.48 -10.20
C PHE A 32 6.55 -10.44 -10.21
N ALA A 33 6.74 -9.29 -9.55
CA ALA A 33 5.75 -8.22 -9.56
C ALA A 33 5.52 -7.63 -10.95
N CYS A 34 6.60 -7.44 -11.74
CA CYS A 34 6.51 -6.96 -13.12
C CYS A 34 5.83 -8.00 -14.06
N GLU A 35 6.03 -9.28 -13.83
CA GLU A 35 5.37 -10.34 -14.59
C GLU A 35 3.84 -10.33 -14.38
N GLN A 36 3.37 -10.05 -13.17
CA GLN A 36 1.93 -9.92 -12.90
C GLN A 36 1.27 -8.79 -13.70
N LEU A 37 1.99 -7.71 -14.01
CA LEU A 37 1.45 -6.60 -14.81
C LEU A 37 1.09 -7.04 -16.24
N LYS A 38 1.76 -8.06 -16.78
CA LYS A 38 1.47 -8.59 -18.12
C LYS A 38 0.11 -9.27 -18.16
N ASP A 39 -0.25 -9.97 -17.10
CA ASP A 39 -1.54 -10.66 -17.01
C ASP A 39 -2.71 -9.65 -16.91
N TRP A 40 -2.43 -8.44 -16.44
CA TRP A 40 -3.44 -7.39 -16.25
C TRP A 40 -3.55 -6.41 -17.42
N GLN A 41 -2.50 -6.25 -18.23
CA GLN A 41 -2.49 -5.31 -19.36
C GLN A 41 -3.53 -5.63 -20.45
N ASP A 42 -3.91 -6.89 -20.56
CA ASP A 42 -4.84 -7.38 -21.61
C ASP A 42 -6.31 -7.33 -21.14
N LYS A 43 -6.59 -6.76 -19.96
CA LYS A 43 -7.95 -6.55 -19.49
C LYS A 43 -8.65 -5.45 -20.33
N ASP A 44 -9.91 -5.64 -20.64
CA ASP A 44 -10.72 -4.69 -21.45
C ASP A 44 -11.03 -3.38 -20.70
N ALA A 45 -10.94 -3.39 -19.37
CA ALA A 45 -11.19 -2.24 -18.51
C ALA A 45 -9.90 -1.60 -18.01
N PRO A 46 -9.91 -0.30 -17.65
CA PRO A 46 -8.80 0.34 -16.96
C PRO A 46 -8.45 -0.40 -15.66
N VAL A 47 -7.16 -0.62 -15.43
CA VAL A 47 -6.67 -1.30 -14.22
C VAL A 47 -6.00 -0.28 -13.30
N TRP A 48 -6.38 -0.32 -12.02
CA TRP A 48 -5.75 0.44 -10.95
C TRP A 48 -5.01 -0.52 -10.04
N MET A 49 -3.70 -0.34 -9.91
CA MET A 49 -2.88 -1.10 -8.98
C MET A 49 -2.66 -0.29 -7.71
N TRP A 50 -3.34 -0.67 -6.65
CA TRP A 50 -3.15 -0.08 -5.33
C TRP A 50 -2.06 -0.82 -4.56
N ILE A 51 -1.08 -0.07 -4.09
CA ILE A 51 0.08 -0.61 -3.40
C ILE A 51 0.07 -0.08 -1.97
N MET A 52 -0.19 -0.98 -1.01
CA MET A 52 -0.15 -0.71 0.43
C MET A 52 0.81 -1.69 1.09
N LEU A 53 2.07 -1.32 1.17
CA LEU A 53 3.17 -2.07 1.76
C LEU A 53 4.03 -1.14 2.62
N GLY A 54 4.93 -1.68 3.45
CA GLY A 54 5.87 -0.92 4.27
C GLY A 54 5.79 -1.25 5.75
N THR A 55 4.62 -1.68 6.24
CA THR A 55 4.46 -2.14 7.63
C THR A 55 5.43 -3.28 7.96
N ASN A 56 5.48 -4.30 7.09
CA ASN A 56 6.39 -5.43 7.31
C ASN A 56 7.86 -5.07 7.13
N ASP A 57 8.18 -4.06 6.33
CA ASP A 57 9.55 -3.54 6.22
C ASP A 57 10.02 -2.97 7.56
N LEU A 58 9.19 -2.17 8.23
CA LEU A 58 9.49 -1.64 9.55
C LEU A 58 9.57 -2.74 10.63
N LEU A 59 8.69 -3.75 10.57
CA LEU A 59 8.66 -4.85 11.55
C LEU A 59 9.84 -5.81 11.41
N GLN A 60 10.28 -6.11 10.19
CA GLN A 60 11.28 -7.14 9.94
C GLN A 60 12.71 -6.60 9.90
N GLU A 61 12.88 -5.32 9.56
CA GLU A 61 14.19 -4.67 9.45
C GLU A 61 14.44 -3.79 10.70
N GLN A 62 15.22 -4.29 11.64
CA GLN A 62 15.40 -3.68 12.97
C GLN A 62 15.84 -2.20 12.98
N GLN A 63 16.47 -1.72 11.92
CA GLN A 63 16.97 -0.34 11.84
C GLN A 63 16.24 0.50 10.80
N PHE A 64 15.23 -0.04 10.12
CA PHE A 64 14.52 0.73 9.10
C PHE A 64 13.73 1.88 9.73
N THR A 65 13.88 3.02 9.07
CA THR A 65 13.07 4.22 9.29
C THR A 65 11.98 4.33 8.24
N ALA A 66 11.03 5.22 8.45
CA ALA A 66 10.05 5.59 7.44
C ALA A 66 10.71 6.04 6.13
N LYS A 67 11.83 6.75 6.23
CA LYS A 67 12.61 7.21 5.08
C LYS A 67 13.24 6.06 4.30
N ASP A 68 13.82 5.07 4.98
CA ASP A 68 14.41 3.89 4.33
C ASP A 68 13.33 3.08 3.62
N THR A 69 12.18 2.90 4.28
CA THR A 69 11.01 2.24 3.72
C THR A 69 10.49 2.97 2.48
N ALA A 70 10.40 4.29 2.54
CA ALA A 70 9.98 5.12 1.40
C ALA A 70 10.97 5.07 0.24
N GLN A 71 12.28 5.03 0.50
CA GLN A 71 13.29 4.86 -0.53
C GLN A 71 13.20 3.50 -1.23
N ARG A 72 12.94 2.43 -0.46
CA ARG A 72 12.67 1.09 -1.00
C ARG A 72 11.42 1.11 -1.89
N MET A 73 10.33 1.74 -1.43
CA MET A 73 9.09 1.91 -2.18
C MET A 73 9.34 2.69 -3.48
N GLU A 74 10.05 3.80 -3.43
CA GLU A 74 10.38 4.60 -4.62
C GLU A 74 11.14 3.78 -5.66
N THR A 75 12.10 2.99 -5.20
CA THR A 75 12.88 2.10 -6.08
C THR A 75 11.99 1.06 -6.75
N PHE A 76 11.08 0.45 -6.01
CA PHE A 76 10.12 -0.52 -6.52
C PHE A 76 9.14 0.12 -7.53
N LEU A 77 8.54 1.26 -7.19
CA LEU A 77 7.61 1.99 -8.06
C LEU A 77 8.27 2.39 -9.39
N LYS A 78 9.52 2.87 -9.37
CA LYS A 78 10.27 3.19 -10.60
C LYS A 78 10.44 1.98 -11.52
N LYS A 79 10.58 0.78 -10.96
CA LYS A 79 10.64 -0.46 -11.76
C LYS A 79 9.30 -0.80 -12.39
N LEU A 80 8.20 -0.67 -11.64
CA LEU A 80 6.86 -0.87 -12.20
C LEU A 80 6.53 0.17 -13.28
N MET A 81 6.89 1.45 -13.07
CA MET A 81 6.65 2.53 -14.02
C MET A 81 7.39 2.34 -15.36
N ALA A 82 8.51 1.62 -15.35
CA ALA A 82 9.26 1.30 -16.56
C ALA A 82 8.61 0.19 -17.40
N GLU A 83 7.65 -0.56 -16.84
CA GLU A 83 6.95 -1.64 -17.57
C GLU A 83 5.98 -1.05 -18.60
N PRO A 84 5.87 -1.65 -19.80
CA PRO A 84 4.99 -1.16 -20.87
C PRO A 84 3.53 -0.99 -20.44
N ALA A 85 3.01 -1.89 -19.61
CA ALA A 85 1.63 -1.82 -19.13
C ALA A 85 1.35 -0.56 -18.31
N VAL A 86 2.34 -0.05 -17.57
CA VAL A 86 2.22 1.17 -16.77
C VAL A 86 2.56 2.40 -17.61
N SER A 87 3.67 2.38 -18.33
CA SER A 87 4.11 3.53 -19.13
C SER A 87 3.16 3.90 -20.27
N SER A 88 2.34 2.95 -20.76
CA SER A 88 1.29 3.20 -21.74
C SER A 88 -0.02 3.72 -21.11
N GLY A 89 -0.13 3.77 -19.79
CA GLY A 89 -1.35 4.18 -19.09
C GLY A 89 -2.43 3.09 -19.00
N LYS A 90 -2.16 1.85 -19.42
CA LYS A 90 -3.10 0.72 -19.24
C LYS A 90 -3.30 0.36 -17.78
N ILE A 91 -2.23 0.44 -16.98
CA ILE A 91 -2.27 0.24 -15.53
C ILE A 91 -1.86 1.55 -14.86
N THR A 92 -2.71 2.04 -13.99
CA THR A 92 -2.44 3.23 -13.18
C THR A 92 -2.00 2.80 -11.78
N LEU A 93 -0.83 3.28 -11.33
CA LEU A 93 -0.34 3.03 -9.99
C LEU A 93 -0.94 4.02 -9.00
N TYR A 94 -1.29 3.51 -7.81
CA TYR A 94 -1.78 4.30 -6.71
C TYR A 94 -1.12 3.83 -5.41
N LEU A 95 -0.46 4.75 -4.70
CA LEU A 95 0.24 4.45 -3.46
C LEU A 95 -0.66 4.75 -2.26
N ILE A 96 -0.78 3.79 -1.35
CA ILE A 96 -1.48 3.96 -0.08
C ILE A 96 -0.46 3.79 1.04
N ALA A 97 -0.24 4.83 1.84
CA ALA A 97 0.50 4.67 3.07
C ALA A 97 -0.33 3.82 4.04
N PRO A 98 0.27 2.79 4.69
CA PRO A 98 -0.43 1.96 5.66
C PRO A 98 -0.97 2.77 6.85
N ALA A 99 -1.98 2.23 7.52
CA ALA A 99 -2.42 2.74 8.81
C ALA A 99 -1.26 2.71 9.83
N ARG A 100 -1.34 3.60 10.80
CA ARG A 100 -0.34 3.66 11.89
C ARG A 100 -0.38 2.40 12.73
N MET A 101 0.78 1.99 13.19
CA MET A 101 0.88 0.96 14.21
C MET A 101 0.55 1.56 15.58
N GLU A 102 -0.06 0.76 16.43
CA GLU A 102 -0.32 1.07 17.84
C GLU A 102 0.45 0.11 18.73
N TYR A 103 0.68 0.48 19.99
CA TYR A 103 1.32 -0.44 20.91
C TYR A 103 0.52 -1.73 21.05
N GLY A 104 1.20 -2.87 21.00
CA GLY A 104 0.59 -4.20 21.02
C GLY A 104 1.64 -5.29 21.04
N ALA A 105 1.21 -6.53 20.89
CA ALA A 105 2.11 -7.67 20.99
C ALA A 105 3.24 -7.72 19.93
N TRP A 106 3.07 -7.02 18.81
CA TRP A 106 4.10 -6.93 17.75
C TRP A 106 4.76 -5.54 17.67
N VAL A 107 4.26 -4.60 18.42
CA VAL A 107 4.73 -3.21 18.45
C VAL A 107 5.05 -2.84 19.90
N ASP A 108 6.14 -3.37 20.40
CA ASP A 108 6.65 -3.13 21.75
C ASP A 108 7.81 -2.12 21.79
N GLU A 109 8.33 -1.75 20.61
CA GLU A 109 9.39 -0.75 20.46
C GLU A 109 8.82 0.62 20.09
N GLU A 110 9.27 1.66 20.79
CA GLU A 110 8.97 3.07 20.48
C GLU A 110 9.28 3.41 19.01
N ARG A 111 10.35 2.85 18.46
CA ARG A 111 10.73 3.05 17.07
C ARG A 111 9.59 2.70 16.10
N LEU A 112 8.99 1.52 16.22
CA LEU A 112 7.90 1.07 15.33
C LEU A 112 6.70 2.01 15.39
N TYR A 113 6.33 2.42 16.61
CA TYR A 113 5.25 3.35 16.83
C TYR A 113 5.52 4.69 16.15
N GLN A 114 6.73 5.26 16.30
CA GLN A 114 7.09 6.55 15.73
C GLN A 114 7.30 6.50 14.22
N GLU A 115 7.99 5.49 13.69
CA GLU A 115 8.28 5.39 12.27
C GLU A 115 7.01 5.13 11.44
N SER A 116 6.05 4.36 11.96
CA SER A 116 4.76 4.17 11.28
C SER A 116 3.99 5.49 11.09
N ARG A 117 4.15 6.44 12.02
CA ARG A 117 3.50 7.76 11.95
C ARG A 117 4.15 8.71 10.95
N GLN A 118 5.43 8.50 10.64
CA GLN A 118 6.17 9.30 9.66
C GLN A 118 6.02 8.76 8.23
N LEU A 119 5.62 7.50 8.08
CA LEU A 119 5.60 6.81 6.79
C LEU A 119 4.69 7.51 5.76
N GLY A 120 3.54 8.05 6.19
CA GLY A 120 2.62 8.78 5.32
C GLY A 120 3.27 10.00 4.67
N GLU A 121 4.00 10.81 5.43
CA GLU A 121 4.70 11.99 4.91
C GLU A 121 5.85 11.62 3.94
N GLU A 122 6.60 10.56 4.26
CA GLU A 122 7.66 10.10 3.37
C GLU A 122 7.10 9.50 2.07
N TYR A 123 6.00 8.74 2.13
CA TYR A 123 5.32 8.22 0.94
C TYR A 123 4.69 9.32 0.09
N LYS A 124 4.13 10.35 0.72
CA LYS A 124 3.62 11.52 -0.01
C LYS A 124 4.69 12.16 -0.88
N LYS A 125 5.90 12.36 -0.33
CA LYS A 125 7.05 12.89 -1.08
C LYS A 125 7.43 11.99 -2.26
N VAL A 126 7.35 10.67 -2.09
CA VAL A 126 7.60 9.70 -3.18
C VAL A 126 6.54 9.84 -4.26
N ALA A 127 5.27 9.85 -3.90
CA ALA A 127 4.16 9.95 -4.84
C ALA A 127 4.21 11.27 -5.64
N GLU A 128 4.49 12.40 -4.98
CA GLU A 128 4.66 13.70 -5.61
C GLU A 128 5.82 13.70 -6.63
N ARG A 129 6.99 13.13 -6.26
CA ARG A 129 8.13 13.03 -7.19
C ARG A 129 7.86 12.15 -8.40
N LEU A 130 7.05 11.10 -8.21
CA LEU A 130 6.73 10.15 -9.30
C LEU A 130 5.47 10.52 -10.08
N GLY A 131 4.71 11.50 -9.61
CA GLY A 131 3.46 11.93 -10.26
C GLY A 131 2.36 10.86 -10.21
N ILE A 132 2.31 10.03 -9.17
CA ILE A 132 1.28 9.00 -8.98
C ILE A 132 0.26 9.41 -7.91
N GLY A 133 -0.93 8.79 -7.97
CA GLY A 133 -1.95 8.99 -6.96
C GLY A 133 -1.52 8.50 -5.58
N PHE A 134 -2.01 9.16 -4.52
CA PHE A 134 -1.60 8.87 -3.15
C PHE A 134 -2.74 9.09 -2.15
N THR A 135 -2.79 8.23 -1.17
CA THR A 135 -3.65 8.36 0.03
C THR A 135 -2.88 7.95 1.27
N ASP A 136 -3.09 8.66 2.37
CA ASP A 136 -2.45 8.41 3.65
C ASP A 136 -3.44 7.81 4.66
N ALA A 137 -3.53 6.48 4.71
CA ALA A 137 -4.36 5.78 5.70
C ALA A 137 -3.83 5.93 7.14
N GLY A 138 -2.62 6.41 7.32
CA GLY A 138 -2.08 6.79 8.63
C GLY A 138 -2.80 7.99 9.26
N LYS A 139 -3.60 8.75 8.50
CA LYS A 139 -4.44 9.85 9.00
C LYS A 139 -5.83 9.39 9.44
N TRP A 140 -6.20 8.16 9.13
CA TRP A 140 -7.48 7.61 9.52
C TRP A 140 -7.36 6.97 10.91
N ASP A 141 -8.40 7.10 11.69
CA ASP A 141 -8.48 6.48 13.03
C ASP A 141 -8.94 5.02 12.90
N ILE A 142 -8.02 4.16 12.48
CA ILE A 142 -8.30 2.75 12.18
C ILE A 142 -7.98 1.89 13.39
N PRO A 143 -8.99 1.30 14.04
CA PRO A 143 -8.75 0.39 15.15
C PRO A 143 -8.04 -0.89 14.71
N VAL A 144 -6.97 -1.24 15.43
CA VAL A 144 -6.22 -2.47 15.25
C VAL A 144 -6.57 -3.49 16.35
N VAL A 145 -6.19 -4.75 16.15
CA VAL A 145 -6.32 -5.80 17.16
C VAL A 145 -5.15 -5.76 18.16
N TYR A 146 -5.11 -6.71 19.10
CA TYR A 146 -4.15 -6.77 20.20
C TYR A 146 -2.66 -6.74 19.79
N ASP A 147 -2.35 -7.08 18.54
CA ASP A 147 -0.96 -7.07 18.05
C ASP A 147 -0.46 -5.66 17.70
N GLY A 148 -1.35 -4.68 17.56
CA GLY A 148 -1.01 -3.30 17.22
C GLY A 148 -0.81 -3.03 15.72
N VAL A 149 -1.10 -4.03 14.85
CA VAL A 149 -0.81 -3.96 13.41
C VAL A 149 -2.04 -4.29 12.55
N HIS A 150 -2.67 -5.43 12.81
CA HIS A 150 -3.79 -5.89 11.98
C HIS A 150 -5.09 -5.16 12.33
N PHE A 151 -5.87 -4.84 11.30
CA PHE A 151 -7.16 -4.17 11.50
C PHE A 151 -8.12 -5.05 12.28
N SER A 152 -8.83 -4.47 13.21
CA SER A 152 -10.03 -5.08 13.78
C SER A 152 -11.15 -5.15 12.73
N GLU A 153 -12.22 -5.87 13.00
CA GLU A 153 -13.41 -5.88 12.13
C GLU A 153 -13.90 -4.45 11.84
N LYS A 154 -14.03 -3.62 12.89
CA LYS A 154 -14.36 -2.21 12.76
C LYS A 154 -13.32 -1.44 11.92
N GLY A 155 -12.04 -1.76 12.08
CA GLY A 155 -10.95 -1.16 11.31
C GLY A 155 -11.09 -1.43 9.82
N HIS A 156 -11.47 -2.65 9.42
CA HIS A 156 -11.73 -2.98 8.02
C HIS A 156 -12.88 -2.17 7.42
N HIS A 157 -13.97 -1.92 8.17
CA HIS A 157 -15.08 -1.08 7.71
C HIS A 157 -14.66 0.38 7.56
N ILE A 158 -13.98 0.94 8.57
CA ILE A 158 -13.49 2.33 8.52
C ILE A 158 -12.51 2.51 7.35
N PHE A 159 -11.61 1.57 7.13
CA PHE A 159 -10.69 1.63 5.99
C PHE A 159 -11.44 1.62 4.66
N ALA A 160 -12.41 0.71 4.47
CA ALA A 160 -13.20 0.61 3.25
C ALA A 160 -13.97 1.90 2.97
N GLN A 161 -14.61 2.49 3.99
CA GLN A 161 -15.34 3.75 3.87
C GLN A 161 -14.40 4.90 3.47
N ASN A 162 -13.28 5.09 4.18
CA ASN A 162 -12.36 6.17 3.86
C ASN A 162 -11.75 6.04 2.47
N ILE A 163 -11.35 4.82 2.05
CA ILE A 163 -10.81 4.63 0.71
C ILE A 163 -11.85 4.92 -0.37
N GLN A 164 -13.11 4.59 -0.14
CA GLN A 164 -14.22 4.88 -1.05
C GLN A 164 -14.45 6.38 -1.21
N GLU A 165 -14.36 7.14 -0.12
CA GLU A 165 -14.50 8.60 -0.12
C GLU A 165 -13.33 9.28 -0.83
N GLU A 166 -12.09 8.87 -0.55
CA GLU A 166 -10.87 9.42 -1.14
C GLU A 166 -10.78 9.18 -2.65
N ILE A 167 -11.28 8.05 -3.14
CA ILE A 167 -11.14 7.63 -4.54
C ILE A 167 -12.45 7.85 -5.33
N THR A 168 -13.29 8.79 -4.90
CA THR A 168 -14.56 9.12 -5.61
C THR A 168 -14.37 9.54 -7.06
N TRP A 169 -13.19 10.01 -7.46
CA TRP A 169 -12.82 10.40 -8.82
C TRP A 169 -12.56 9.22 -9.78
N LEU A 170 -12.53 7.98 -9.27
CA LEU A 170 -12.48 6.74 -10.09
C LEU A 170 -13.85 6.35 -10.67
N LYS A 171 -14.86 7.19 -10.52
CA LYS A 171 -16.22 6.94 -11.01
C LYS A 171 -16.35 7.12 -12.51
#